data_9735a9f5bbfbaff1afdb28c8e4c39161
#
_entry.id   9735a9f5bbfbaff1afdb28c8e4c39161
#
_cell.length_a   1.000
_cell.length_b   1.000
_cell.length_c   1.000
_cell.angle_alpha   90.00
_cell.angle_beta   90.00
_cell.angle_gamma   90.00
#
_symmetry.space_group_name_H-M   'P 1'
#
loop_
_entity.id
_entity.type
_entity.pdbx_description
1 polymer ?
#
loop_
_entity_poly.entity_id
_entity_poly.type
_entity_poly.pdbx_seq_one_letter_code
_entity_poly.pdbx_strand_id
1 'polypeptide(L)'
;MSDTLDLIPAAAPDDTQPSLATYAQRAYLEYALSVVKGRALPDVADGQKPVQRRILYSMLRMGLGFGGSNAASGAKPVKSARVVGDVLGRFHPHGDSAAYEALVRMAQDFSLRYPLIDGQGNFGSRDGDGAAAMRYTEARL
;
A
#
# COMPACT_ATOMS: atom_id res chain seq x y z
N MET A 1 -42.59 13.54 53.68
CA MET A 1 -42.47 13.56 52.20
C MET A 1 -41.26 12.67 51.90
N SER A 2 -41.53 11.45 51.57
CA SER A 2 -40.50 10.44 51.26
C SER A 2 -40.41 10.33 49.75
N ASP A 3 -39.29 10.80 49.20
CA ASP A 3 -38.94 10.59 47.81
C ASP A 3 -38.51 9.13 47.64
N THR A 4 -39.38 8.30 47.11
CA THR A 4 -39.06 6.99 46.57
C THR A 4 -38.47 7.23 45.20
N LEU A 5 -37.12 7.22 45.11
CA LEU A 5 -36.43 7.05 43.85
C LEU A 5 -36.80 5.67 43.29
N ASP A 6 -37.69 5.64 42.30
CA ASP A 6 -37.95 4.45 41.51
C ASP A 6 -36.65 4.07 40.79
N LEU A 7 -35.97 3.10 41.37
CA LEU A 7 -34.85 2.39 40.71
C LEU A 7 -35.42 1.65 39.50
N ILE A 8 -35.19 2.21 38.33
CA ILE A 8 -35.47 1.52 37.08
C ILE A 8 -34.66 0.22 37.15
N PRO A 9 -35.31 -0.97 37.11
CA PRO A 9 -34.56 -2.23 37.10
C PRO A 9 -33.64 -2.22 35.90
N ALA A 10 -32.34 -2.42 36.14
CA ALA A 10 -31.37 -2.63 35.10
C ALA A 10 -31.86 -3.78 34.19
N ALA A 11 -32.10 -3.49 32.93
CA ALA A 11 -32.51 -4.51 31.97
C ALA A 11 -31.51 -5.69 32.10
N ALA A 12 -32.06 -6.91 32.23
CA ALA A 12 -31.25 -8.11 32.24
C ALA A 12 -30.34 -8.12 31.00
N PRO A 13 -29.07 -8.51 31.12
CA PRO A 13 -28.19 -8.55 29.97
C PRO A 13 -28.82 -9.44 28.90
N ASP A 14 -29.00 -8.89 27.72
CA ASP A 14 -29.47 -9.62 26.55
C ASP A 14 -28.39 -10.66 26.17
N ASP A 15 -28.58 -11.90 26.58
CA ASP A 15 -27.66 -13.02 26.33
C ASP A 15 -27.48 -13.31 24.83
N THR A 16 -28.22 -12.64 23.97
CA THR A 16 -28.10 -12.76 22.51
C THR A 16 -27.02 -11.85 21.93
N GLN A 17 -26.55 -10.85 22.68
CA GLN A 17 -25.50 -9.95 22.22
C GLN A 17 -24.12 -10.42 22.72
N PRO A 18 -23.12 -10.48 21.81
CA PRO A 18 -21.77 -10.86 22.23
C PRO A 18 -21.22 -9.81 23.18
N SER A 19 -20.49 -10.27 24.23
CA SER A 19 -19.81 -9.35 25.13
C SER A 19 -18.83 -8.44 24.33
N LEU A 20 -18.55 -7.25 24.85
CA LEU A 20 -17.58 -6.32 24.23
C LEU A 20 -16.24 -7.01 23.96
N ALA A 21 -15.78 -7.88 24.87
CA ALA A 21 -14.54 -8.63 24.70
C ALA A 21 -14.62 -9.58 23.49
N THR A 22 -15.72 -10.34 23.38
CA THR A 22 -15.95 -11.26 22.25
C THR A 22 -16.05 -10.50 20.93
N TYR A 23 -16.75 -9.38 20.93
CA TYR A 23 -16.84 -8.52 19.74
C TYR A 23 -15.48 -7.97 19.32
N ALA A 24 -14.70 -7.44 20.27
CA ALA A 24 -13.38 -6.90 19.99
C ALA A 24 -12.41 -7.97 19.46
N GLN A 25 -12.40 -9.16 20.03
CA GLN A 25 -11.58 -10.28 19.55
C GLN A 25 -11.94 -10.65 18.10
N ARG A 26 -13.24 -10.76 17.80
CA ARG A 26 -13.71 -11.11 16.46
C ARG A 26 -13.36 -10.04 15.45
N ALA A 27 -13.64 -8.78 15.75
CA ALA A 27 -13.31 -7.64 14.90
C ALA A 27 -11.80 -7.54 14.65
N TYR A 28 -10.98 -7.75 15.67
CA TYR A 28 -9.52 -7.78 15.55
C TYR A 28 -9.04 -8.91 14.62
N LEU A 29 -9.57 -10.11 14.80
CA LEU A 29 -9.24 -11.25 13.96
C LEU A 29 -9.63 -11.03 12.49
N GLU A 30 -10.83 -10.52 12.24
CA GLU A 30 -11.32 -10.19 10.90
C GLU A 30 -10.43 -9.13 10.25
N TYR A 31 -10.05 -8.09 11.00
CA TYR A 31 -9.12 -7.06 10.54
C TYR A 31 -7.74 -7.66 10.21
N ALA A 32 -7.16 -8.46 11.11
CA ALA A 32 -5.87 -9.09 10.90
C ALA A 32 -5.86 -9.99 9.65
N LEU A 33 -6.90 -10.79 9.45
CA LEU A 33 -7.07 -11.63 8.26
C LEU A 33 -7.20 -10.79 6.99
N SER A 34 -7.92 -9.68 7.03
CA SER A 34 -8.06 -8.79 5.88
C SER A 34 -6.73 -8.15 5.48
N VAL A 35 -5.91 -7.75 6.47
CA VAL A 35 -4.56 -7.22 6.22
C VAL A 35 -3.64 -8.29 5.63
N VAL A 36 -3.66 -9.51 6.15
CA VAL A 36 -2.83 -10.60 5.63
C VAL A 36 -3.22 -10.91 4.19
N LYS A 37 -4.50 -11.13 3.92
CA LYS A 37 -5.00 -11.52 2.59
C LYS A 37 -4.91 -10.38 1.56
N GLY A 38 -5.26 -9.16 1.96
CA GLY A 38 -5.42 -8.03 1.05
C GLY A 38 -4.19 -7.12 0.90
N ARG A 39 -3.16 -7.27 1.75
CA ARG A 39 -2.00 -6.37 1.76
C ARG A 39 -0.66 -7.07 1.88
N ALA A 40 -0.53 -8.05 2.80
CA ALA A 40 0.77 -8.57 3.19
C ALA A 40 1.29 -9.67 2.27
N LEU A 41 0.41 -10.55 1.79
CA LEU A 41 0.81 -11.69 0.97
C LEU A 41 0.91 -11.29 -0.51
N PRO A 42 1.99 -11.72 -1.20
CA PRO A 42 2.05 -11.62 -2.65
C PRO A 42 1.07 -12.61 -3.30
N ASP A 43 0.58 -12.27 -4.48
CA ASP A 43 -0.27 -13.14 -5.28
C ASP A 43 0.58 -14.24 -5.93
N VAL A 44 0.07 -15.47 -5.94
CA VAL A 44 0.78 -16.62 -6.52
C VAL A 44 0.95 -16.50 -8.04
N ALA A 45 0.07 -15.76 -8.70
CA ALA A 45 0.08 -15.63 -10.16
C ALA A 45 1.25 -14.74 -10.66
N ASP A 46 1.58 -13.68 -9.94
CA ASP A 46 2.57 -12.68 -10.37
C ASP A 46 3.64 -12.33 -9.32
N GLY A 47 3.53 -12.90 -8.13
CA GLY A 47 4.44 -12.60 -7.01
C GLY A 47 4.33 -11.19 -6.44
N GLN A 48 3.32 -10.40 -6.85
CA GLN A 48 3.18 -9.00 -6.46
C GLN A 48 2.24 -8.81 -5.28
N LYS A 49 2.62 -7.92 -4.38
CA LYS A 49 1.69 -7.37 -3.40
C LYS A 49 0.75 -6.35 -4.07
N PRO A 50 -0.45 -6.13 -3.54
CA PRO A 50 -1.41 -5.21 -4.17
C PRO A 50 -0.86 -3.81 -4.46
N VAL A 51 -0.04 -3.23 -3.56
CA VAL A 51 0.57 -1.91 -3.78
C VAL A 51 1.53 -1.92 -4.97
N GLN A 52 2.34 -2.97 -5.12
CA GLN A 52 3.28 -3.11 -6.22
C GLN A 52 2.55 -3.18 -7.56
N ARG A 53 1.50 -4.02 -7.65
CA ARG A 53 0.66 -4.13 -8.85
C ARG A 53 -0.02 -2.81 -9.21
N ARG A 54 -0.49 -2.05 -8.23
CA ARG A 54 -1.11 -0.73 -8.45
C ARG A 54 -0.10 0.29 -8.98
N ILE A 55 1.14 0.26 -8.49
CA ILE A 55 2.22 1.11 -9.00
C ILE A 55 2.51 0.79 -10.46
N LEU A 56 2.76 -0.48 -10.79
CA LEU A 56 3.05 -0.90 -12.17
C LEU A 56 1.88 -0.56 -13.11
N TYR A 57 0.65 -0.80 -12.66
CA TYR A 57 -0.54 -0.46 -13.44
C TYR A 57 -0.68 1.06 -13.68
N SER A 58 -0.45 1.88 -12.65
CA SER A 58 -0.44 3.34 -12.78
C SER A 58 0.63 3.80 -13.77
N MET A 59 1.85 3.29 -13.65
CA MET A 59 2.95 3.62 -14.56
C MET A 59 2.65 3.21 -16.01
N LEU A 60 2.05 2.04 -16.22
CA LEU A 60 1.58 1.60 -17.54
C LEU A 60 0.52 2.56 -18.11
N ARG A 61 -0.46 2.96 -17.30
CA ARG A 61 -1.50 3.92 -17.67
C ARG A 61 -0.94 5.32 -17.98
N MET A 62 0.15 5.70 -17.35
CA MET A 62 0.88 6.94 -17.62
C MET A 62 1.74 6.87 -18.90
N GLY A 63 1.80 5.70 -19.55
CA GLY A 63 2.60 5.50 -20.77
C GLY A 63 4.10 5.39 -20.49
N LEU A 64 4.50 4.97 -19.30
CA LEU A 64 5.90 4.85 -18.90
C LEU A 64 6.52 3.49 -19.27
N GLY A 65 5.84 2.69 -20.09
CA GLY A 65 6.27 1.35 -20.51
C GLY A 65 7.21 1.35 -21.70
N PHE A 66 7.82 0.19 -21.96
CA PHE A 66 8.50 -0.11 -23.23
C PHE A 66 7.47 -0.12 -24.37
N GLY A 67 7.79 0.53 -25.49
CA GLY A 67 6.95 0.46 -26.67
C GLY A 67 5.97 1.62 -26.86
N GLY A 68 6.11 2.72 -26.12
CA GLY A 68 5.47 4.01 -26.46
C GLY A 68 5.93 4.48 -27.86
N SER A 69 5.29 5.48 -28.42
CA SER A 69 5.39 5.96 -29.82
C SER A 69 6.80 6.22 -30.40
N ASN A 70 7.87 5.96 -29.61
CA ASN A 70 9.26 5.96 -30.04
C ASN A 70 9.95 4.67 -29.54
N ALA A 71 9.68 3.57 -30.20
CA ALA A 71 10.07 2.21 -29.82
C ALA A 71 11.58 1.96 -29.61
N ALA A 72 12.46 2.90 -29.96
CA ALA A 72 13.91 2.73 -29.87
C ALA A 72 14.53 3.12 -28.52
N SER A 73 13.85 3.90 -27.65
CA SER A 73 14.45 4.40 -26.40
C SER A 73 13.58 4.29 -25.14
N GLY A 74 12.41 3.67 -25.25
CA GLY A 74 11.47 3.59 -24.12
C GLY A 74 10.83 4.96 -23.75
N ALA A 75 9.95 4.95 -22.76
CA ALA A 75 9.33 6.17 -22.25
C ALA A 75 10.35 7.02 -21.48
N LYS A 76 10.21 8.34 -21.55
CA LYS A 76 10.99 9.24 -20.72
C LYS A 76 10.61 9.05 -19.24
N PRO A 77 11.58 8.89 -18.33
CA PRO A 77 11.28 8.77 -16.91
C PRO A 77 10.60 10.03 -16.37
N VAL A 78 9.78 9.85 -15.35
CA VAL A 78 9.09 10.95 -14.66
C VAL A 78 9.44 10.94 -13.17
N LYS A 79 9.26 12.07 -12.51
CA LYS A 79 9.49 12.18 -11.06
C LYS A 79 8.69 11.11 -10.30
N SER A 80 9.35 10.40 -9.38
CA SER A 80 8.70 9.38 -8.54
C SER A 80 7.51 9.94 -7.76
N ALA A 81 7.58 11.21 -7.35
CA ALA A 81 6.47 11.90 -6.70
C ALA A 81 5.20 11.96 -7.58
N ARG A 82 5.34 12.06 -8.92
CA ARG A 82 4.20 12.03 -9.84
C ARG A 82 3.57 10.64 -9.89
N VAL A 83 4.38 9.59 -9.93
CA VAL A 83 3.87 8.21 -9.91
C VAL A 83 3.14 7.93 -8.60
N VAL A 84 3.76 8.27 -7.47
CA VAL A 84 3.16 8.09 -6.14
C VAL A 84 1.83 8.86 -6.04
N GLY A 85 1.79 10.11 -6.49
CA GLY A 85 0.57 10.92 -6.48
C GLY A 85 -0.57 10.31 -7.31
N ASP A 86 -0.28 9.77 -8.50
CA ASP A 86 -1.28 9.10 -9.35
C ASP A 86 -1.81 7.82 -8.68
N VAL A 87 -0.92 7.02 -8.08
CA VAL A 87 -1.28 5.81 -7.35
C VAL A 87 -2.19 6.11 -6.18
N LEU A 88 -1.87 7.10 -5.37
CA LEU A 88 -2.66 7.48 -4.20
C LEU A 88 -4.02 8.04 -4.59
N GLY A 89 -4.03 8.90 -5.60
CA GLY A 89 -5.26 9.57 -6.04
C GLY A 89 -6.29 8.64 -6.69
N ARG A 90 -5.85 7.52 -7.27
CA ARG A 90 -6.74 6.66 -8.06
C ARG A 90 -6.91 5.25 -7.51
N PHE A 91 -5.87 4.66 -6.92
CA PHE A 91 -5.84 3.22 -6.70
C PHE A 91 -5.55 2.80 -5.25
N HIS A 92 -4.87 3.64 -4.47
CA HIS A 92 -4.34 3.25 -3.17
C HIS A 92 -4.44 4.39 -2.15
N PRO A 93 -5.61 4.58 -1.49
CA PRO A 93 -5.86 5.66 -0.55
C PRO A 93 -5.18 5.39 0.81
N HIS A 94 -3.84 5.34 0.83
CA HIS A 94 -3.01 5.10 2.01
C HIS A 94 -1.84 6.10 2.02
N GLY A 95 -0.90 5.98 2.99
CA GLY A 95 0.23 6.90 3.09
C GLY A 95 1.18 6.84 1.89
N ASP A 96 1.72 7.99 1.51
CA ASP A 96 2.65 8.17 0.39
C ASP A 96 4.00 7.46 0.61
N SER A 97 4.49 7.43 1.83
CA SER A 97 5.73 6.75 2.22
C SER A 97 5.69 5.26 1.87
N ALA A 98 4.60 4.56 2.21
CA ALA A 98 4.45 3.14 1.92
C ALA A 98 4.44 2.85 0.39
N ALA A 99 3.79 3.70 -0.40
CA ALA A 99 3.78 3.60 -1.85
C ALA A 99 5.17 3.88 -2.43
N TYR A 100 5.86 4.91 -1.94
CA TYR A 100 7.21 5.24 -2.39
C TYR A 100 8.23 4.17 -2.02
N GLU A 101 8.21 3.64 -0.81
CA GLU A 101 9.09 2.53 -0.40
C GLU A 101 8.89 1.28 -1.26
N ALA A 102 7.65 0.96 -1.63
CA ALA A 102 7.37 -0.14 -2.54
C ALA A 102 7.95 0.11 -3.94
N LEU A 103 7.82 1.34 -4.46
CA LEU A 103 8.42 1.76 -5.73
C LEU A 103 9.95 1.63 -5.68
N VAL A 104 10.58 2.12 -4.61
CA VAL A 104 12.02 2.05 -4.40
C VAL A 104 12.50 0.59 -4.45
N ARG A 105 11.85 -0.32 -3.73
CA ARG A 105 12.25 -1.74 -3.72
C ARG A 105 12.14 -2.39 -5.09
N MET A 106 11.16 -2.01 -5.91
CA MET A 106 11.01 -2.52 -7.28
C MET A 106 12.07 -1.99 -8.26
N ALA A 107 12.72 -0.87 -7.93
CA ALA A 107 13.80 -0.29 -8.72
C ALA A 107 15.21 -0.72 -8.27
N GLN A 108 15.34 -1.36 -7.11
CA GLN A 108 16.62 -1.80 -6.57
C GLN A 108 17.06 -3.13 -7.18
N ASP A 109 18.20 -3.16 -7.84
CA ASP A 109 18.82 -4.36 -8.44
C ASP A 109 19.30 -5.39 -7.40
N PHE A 110 19.54 -4.94 -6.17
CA PHE A 110 19.92 -5.81 -5.05
C PHE A 110 18.73 -6.33 -4.25
N SER A 111 17.53 -5.76 -4.41
CA SER A 111 16.30 -6.21 -3.72
C SER A 111 15.54 -7.24 -4.54
N LEU A 112 15.54 -7.10 -5.87
CA LEU A 112 14.87 -8.02 -6.79
C LEU A 112 15.88 -8.59 -7.79
N ARG A 113 15.74 -9.88 -8.10
CA ARG A 113 16.54 -10.53 -9.14
C ARG A 113 16.36 -9.85 -10.51
N TYR A 114 15.13 -9.42 -10.79
CA TYR A 114 14.76 -8.66 -11.97
C TYR A 114 14.03 -7.40 -11.53
N PRO A 115 14.69 -6.23 -11.51
CA PRO A 115 14.03 -4.97 -11.25
C PRO A 115 12.89 -4.75 -12.22
N LEU A 116 11.75 -4.31 -11.70
CA LEU A 116 10.53 -4.06 -12.48
C LEU A 116 10.40 -2.58 -12.89
N ILE A 117 11.22 -1.73 -12.30
CA ILE A 117 11.23 -0.29 -12.52
C ILE A 117 12.65 0.13 -12.81
N ASP A 118 12.84 0.89 -13.90
CA ASP A 118 14.07 1.58 -14.22
C ASP A 118 14.09 2.92 -13.48
N GLY A 119 14.90 3.00 -12.42
CA GLY A 119 15.01 4.16 -11.54
C GLY A 119 16.23 5.02 -11.88
N GLN A 120 16.04 6.34 -11.92
CA GLN A 120 17.14 7.30 -12.07
C GLN A 120 17.28 8.16 -10.80
N GLY A 121 18.50 8.21 -10.27
CA GLY A 121 18.83 8.88 -9.03
C GLY A 121 19.25 7.92 -7.93
N ASN A 122 19.21 8.36 -6.68
CA ASN A 122 19.59 7.56 -5.53
C ASN A 122 18.39 6.77 -5.00
N PHE A 123 18.38 5.45 -5.23
CA PHE A 123 17.39 4.50 -4.70
C PHE A 123 17.92 3.68 -3.51
N GLY A 124 18.98 4.15 -2.86
CA GLY A 124 19.60 3.47 -1.74
C GLY A 124 20.74 2.54 -2.13
N SER A 125 21.37 1.94 -1.15
CA SER A 125 22.48 0.99 -1.34
C SER A 125 22.33 -0.24 -0.45
N ARG A 126 23.16 -1.25 -0.71
CA ARG A 126 23.28 -2.45 0.15
C ARG A 126 23.87 -2.13 1.52
N ASP A 127 24.61 -1.04 1.63
CA ASP A 127 25.28 -0.63 2.87
C ASP A 127 24.32 0.06 3.86
N GLY A 128 23.02 0.14 3.49
CA GLY A 128 21.97 0.65 4.37
C GLY A 128 21.60 2.10 4.12
N ASP A 129 22.15 2.75 3.09
CA ASP A 129 21.71 4.09 2.71
C ASP A 129 20.28 4.07 2.22
N GLY A 130 19.47 4.99 2.72
CA GLY A 130 18.11 5.19 2.28
C GLY A 130 18.02 5.82 0.89
N ALA A 131 16.90 5.61 0.21
CA ALA A 131 16.60 6.30 -1.03
C ALA A 131 16.41 7.80 -0.80
N ALA A 132 16.80 8.61 -1.79
CA ALA A 132 16.51 10.04 -1.79
C ALA A 132 14.99 10.28 -1.82
N ALA A 133 14.54 11.46 -1.37
CA ALA A 133 13.13 11.80 -1.39
C ALA A 133 12.55 11.72 -2.82
N MET A 134 11.28 11.31 -2.94
CA MET A 134 10.58 11.04 -4.21
C MET A 134 10.56 12.22 -5.20
N ARG A 135 10.80 13.44 -4.72
CA ARG A 135 10.90 14.63 -5.57
C ARG A 135 12.22 14.70 -6.35
N TYR A 136 13.25 13.98 -5.94
CA TYR A 136 14.57 13.97 -6.59
C TYR A 136 14.75 12.78 -7.52
N THR A 137 14.11 11.65 -7.26
CA THR A 137 14.22 10.43 -8.06
C THR A 137 13.23 10.44 -9.24
N GLU A 138 13.58 9.71 -10.30
CA GLU A 138 12.74 9.51 -11.48
C GLU A 138 12.59 8.02 -11.77
N ALA A 139 11.47 7.64 -12.40
CA ALA A 139 11.17 6.25 -12.67
C ALA A 139 10.41 6.06 -13.98
N ARG A 140 10.61 4.89 -14.61
CA ARG A 140 9.84 4.35 -15.73
C ARG A 140 9.76 2.82 -15.60
N LEU A 141 8.94 2.15 -16.43
CA LEU A 141 8.92 0.69 -16.55
C LEU A 141 10.05 0.19 -17.45
#